data_200a5a04180b4148a5cf2299663d2ecf
#
_entry.id   200a5a04180b4148a5cf2299663d2ecf
#
_cell.length_a   1.000
_cell.length_b   1.000
_cell.length_c   1.000
_cell.angle_alpha   90.00
_cell.angle_beta   90.00
_cell.angle_gamma   90.00
#
_symmetry.space_group_name_H-M   'P 1'
#
loop_
_entity.id
_entity.type
_entity.pdbx_description
1 polymer ?
#
loop_
_entity_poly.entity_id
_entity_poly.type
_entity_poly.pdbx_seq_one_letter_code
_entity_poly.pdbx_strand_id
1 'polypeptide(L)' 'MANGTVKWFNATKGFGFIAPAGGSKDVFVHISALERAGIRGLNDGQAVTFDLETDRNGRESATNLAIA' A
#
# COMPACT_ATOMS: atom_id res chain seq x y z
N MET A 1 2.61 11.99 4.93
CA MET A 1 2.79 10.55 4.76
C MET A 1 2.10 9.78 5.85
N ALA A 2 1.44 8.72 5.50
CA ALA A 2 0.78 7.85 6.46
C ALA A 2 1.67 6.64 6.76
N ASN A 3 1.52 6.09 7.94
CA ASN A 3 2.18 4.84 8.32
C ASN A 3 1.17 3.71 8.30
N GLY A 4 1.62 2.52 7.95
CA GLY A 4 0.76 1.36 7.97
C GLY A 4 1.53 0.07 7.95
N THR A 5 0.79 -1.02 7.98
CA THR A 5 1.36 -2.36 7.95
C THR A 5 0.71 -3.13 6.82
N VAL A 6 1.50 -3.83 6.02
CA VAL A 6 0.97 -4.63 4.92
C VAL A 6 0.12 -5.75 5.48
N LYS A 7 -1.13 -5.79 5.08
CA LYS A 7 -2.05 -6.85 5.48
C LYS A 7 -1.78 -8.11 4.66
N TRP A 8 -1.71 -7.95 3.36
CA TRP A 8 -1.27 -9.00 2.43
C TRP A 8 -0.97 -8.35 1.08
N PHE A 9 -0.16 -9.02 0.29
CA PHE A 9 0.15 -8.57 -1.06
C PHE A 9 0.32 -9.79 -1.97
N ASN A 10 -0.29 -9.74 -3.15
CA ASN A 10 -0.21 -10.82 -4.12
C ASN A 10 0.45 -10.30 -5.40
N ALA A 11 1.73 -10.61 -5.58
CA ALA A 11 2.49 -10.14 -6.75
C ALA A 11 1.96 -10.74 -8.05
N THR A 12 1.38 -11.92 -8.02
CA THR A 12 0.81 -12.55 -9.20
C THR A 12 -0.42 -11.79 -9.69
N LYS A 13 -1.27 -11.39 -8.79
CA LYS A 13 -2.45 -10.57 -9.11
C LYS A 13 -2.10 -9.10 -9.29
N GLY A 14 -0.99 -8.66 -8.71
CA GLY A 14 -0.52 -7.30 -8.85
C GLY A 14 -1.14 -6.29 -7.90
N PHE A 15 -1.65 -6.72 -6.75
CA PHE A 15 -2.23 -5.79 -5.78
C PHE A 15 -2.24 -6.39 -4.37
N GLY A 16 -2.49 -5.53 -3.41
CA GLY A 16 -2.62 -5.93 -2.02
C GLY A 16 -3.29 -4.85 -1.20
N PHE A 17 -3.27 -5.01 0.12
CA PHE A 17 -3.87 -4.07 1.04
C PHE A 17 -2.94 -3.76 2.20
N ILE A 18 -3.01 -2.51 2.66
CA ILE A 18 -2.25 -1.99 3.79
C ILE A 18 -3.23 -1.58 4.87
N ALA A 19 -2.97 -1.99 6.10
CA ALA A 19 -3.74 -1.56 7.25
C ALA A 19 -3.11 -0.27 7.81
N PRO A 20 -3.77 0.88 7.68
CA PRO A 20 -3.23 2.14 8.21
C PRO A 20 -3.11 2.11 9.72
N ALA A 21 -2.08 2.79 10.25
CA ALA A 21 -1.81 2.81 11.69
C ALA A 21 -2.94 3.42 12.51
N GLY A 22 -3.74 4.29 11.91
CA GLY A 22 -4.84 4.95 12.61
C GLY A 22 -6.12 4.14 12.75
N GLY A 23 -6.12 2.87 12.32
CA GLY A 23 -7.31 2.03 12.41
C GLY A 23 -8.36 2.32 11.34
N SER A 24 -8.00 3.04 10.31
CA SER A 24 -8.88 3.33 9.18
C SER A 24 -9.10 2.09 8.31
N LYS A 25 -9.94 2.22 7.29
CA LYS A 25 -10.17 1.14 6.33
C LYS A 25 -8.88 0.75 5.63
N ASP A 26 -8.79 -0.49 5.19
CA ASP A 26 -7.65 -0.98 4.44
C ASP A 26 -7.44 -0.14 3.18
N VAL A 27 -6.18 0.14 2.88
CA VAL A 27 -5.80 0.95 1.73
C VAL A 27 -5.33 0.02 0.62
N PHE A 28 -5.87 0.21 -0.58
CA PHE A 28 -5.48 -0.58 -1.74
C PHE A 28 -4.08 -0.15 -2.23
N VAL A 29 -3.25 -1.12 -2.57
CA VAL A 29 -1.95 -0.85 -3.18
C VAL A 29 -1.80 -1.70 -4.45
N HIS A 30 -1.44 -1.06 -5.55
CA HIS A 30 -1.21 -1.74 -6.82
C HIS A 30 0.29 -1.91 -7.04
N ILE A 31 0.66 -2.96 -7.78
CA ILE A 31 2.08 -3.27 -8.05
C ILE A 31 2.81 -2.10 -8.71
N SER A 32 2.11 -1.29 -9.50
CA SER A 32 2.72 -0.12 -10.14
C SER A 32 3.26 0.87 -9.12
N ALA A 33 2.61 1.00 -7.96
CA ALA A 33 3.11 1.87 -6.89
C ALA A 33 4.41 1.33 -6.30
N LEU A 34 4.53 0.00 -6.21
CA LEU A 34 5.76 -0.64 -5.76
C LEU A 34 6.89 -0.41 -6.76
N GLU A 35 6.60 -0.57 -8.04
CA GLU A 35 7.59 -0.37 -9.10
C GLU A 35 8.13 1.04 -9.11
N ARG A 36 7.26 2.03 -8.94
CA ARG A 36 7.67 3.44 -8.86
C ARG A 36 8.58 3.71 -7.67
N ALA A 37 8.34 3.01 -6.57
CA ALA A 37 9.14 3.16 -5.36
C ALA A 37 10.41 2.30 -5.37
N GLY A 38 10.58 1.46 -6.38
CA GLY A 38 11.72 0.54 -6.45
C GLY A 38 11.59 -0.65 -5.53
N ILE A 39 10.39 -0.97 -5.09
CA ILE A 39 10.10 -2.08 -4.18
C ILE A 39 9.69 -3.29 -5.01
N ARG A 40 10.31 -4.43 -4.76
CA ARG A 40 10.01 -5.65 -5.52
C ARG A 40 8.76 -6.38 -5.05
N GLY A 41 8.41 -6.23 -3.80
CA GLY A 41 7.24 -6.86 -3.21
C GLY A 41 7.13 -6.52 -1.75
N LEU A 42 6.03 -6.90 -1.15
CA LEU A 42 5.76 -6.62 0.26
C LEU A 42 5.45 -7.92 0.98
N ASN A 43 5.96 -8.03 2.21
CA ASN A 43 5.67 -9.17 3.07
C ASN A 43 4.49 -8.84 3.98
N ASP A 44 3.74 -9.86 4.36
CA ASP A 44 2.66 -9.69 5.33
C ASP A 44 3.23 -9.14 6.64
N GLY A 45 2.59 -8.11 7.17
CA GLY A 45 3.03 -7.49 8.42
C GLY A 45 4.17 -6.51 8.28
N GLN A 46 4.64 -6.24 7.07
CA GLN A 46 5.74 -5.30 6.86
C GLN A 46 5.29 -3.86 7.10
N ALA A 47 6.10 -3.09 7.83
CA ALA A 47 5.81 -1.67 8.07
C ALA A 47 6.20 -0.84 6.85
N VAL A 48 5.31 0.05 6.45
CA VAL A 48 5.51 0.91 5.28
C VAL A 48 4.99 2.31 5.55
N THR A 49 5.50 3.28 4.80
CA THR A 49 4.92 4.62 4.73
C THR A 49 4.40 4.86 3.33
N PHE A 50 3.38 5.69 3.22
CA PHE A 50 2.74 5.95 1.94
C PHE A 50 1.92 7.22 1.99
N ASP A 51 1.54 7.73 0.83
CA ASP A 51 0.58 8.81 0.70
C ASP A 51 -0.76 8.23 0.28
N LEU A 52 -1.84 8.77 0.84
CA LEU A 52 -3.18 8.36 0.47
C LEU A 52 -3.65 9.15 -0.74
N GLU A 53 -4.24 8.44 -1.69
CA GLU A 53 -4.80 9.04 -2.87
C GLU A 53 -6.16 8.40 -3.16
N THR A 54 -7.16 9.22 -3.45
CA THR A 54 -8.49 8.74 -3.78
C THR A 54 -8.62 8.67 -5.30
N ASP A 55 -8.98 7.50 -5.82
CA ASP A 55 -9.17 7.32 -7.25
C ASP A 55 -10.56 7.79 -7.70
N ARG A 56 -10.86 7.62 -8.99
CA ARG A 56 -12.14 8.06 -9.57
C ARG A 56 -13.34 7.34 -8.98
N ASN A 57 -13.15 6.15 -8.47
CA ASN A 57 -14.21 5.35 -7.88
C ASN A 57 -14.41 5.62 -6.39
N GLY A 58 -13.66 6.57 -5.83
CA GLY A 58 -13.71 6.88 -4.42
C GLY A 58 -12.92 5.90 -3.55
N ARG A 59 -12.10 5.04 -4.17
CA ARG A 59 -11.28 4.09 -3.45
C ARG A 59 -9.96 4.74 -3.04
N GLU A 60 -9.60 4.58 -1.77
CA GLU A 60 -8.31 5.06 -1.31
C GLU A 60 -7.21 4.08 -1.71
N SER A 61 -6.14 4.60 -2.26
CA SER A 61 -4.97 3.81 -2.66
C SER A 61 -3.70 4.42 -2.11
N ALA A 62 -2.67 3.58 -1.97
CA ALA A 62 -1.37 4.01 -1.49
C ALA A 62 -0.48 4.39 -2.67
N THR A 63 0.21 5.53 -2.53
CA THR A 63 1.20 5.99 -3.50
C THR A 63 2.46 6.39 -2.74
N ASN A 64 3.55 6.62 -3.47
CA ASN A 64 4.83 7.04 -2.87
C ASN A 64 5.24 6.12 -1.71
N LEU A 65 5.16 4.83 -1.94
CA LEU A 65 5.48 3.83 -0.93
C LEU A 65 6.96 3.86 -0.56
N ALA A 66 7.22 3.67 0.73
CA ALA A 66 8.57 3.47 1.24
C ALA A 66 8.53 2.46 2.37
N ILE A 67 9.60 1.70 2.51
CA ILE A 67 9.76 0.78 3.64
C ILE A 67 10.07 1.62 4.88
N ALA A 68 9.30 1.40 5.90
CA ALA A 68 9.48 2.14 7.16
C ALA A 68 10.70 1.66 7.93
#